data_9ded2ffcbbd37d648135ca0d5d95f79c
#
_entry.id   9ded2ffcbbd37d648135ca0d5d95f79c
#
_cell.length_a   1.000
_cell.length_b   1.000
_cell.length_c   1.000
_cell.angle_alpha   90.00
_cell.angle_beta   90.00
_cell.angle_gamma   90.00
#
_symmetry.space_group_name_H-M   'P 1'
#
loop_
_entity.id
_entity.type
_entity.pdbx_description
1 polymer ?
#
loop_
_entity_poly.entity_id
_entity_poly.type
_entity_poly.pdbx_seq_one_letter_code
_entity_poly.pdbx_strand_id
1 'polypeptide(L)'
;IGNIDPIDFYGVNNSKFNLLKEYFPKLKITARGDEIIIQGEINDIEILNTKIIALLEHYHRYNMLTVANLKRIILEDHVVADPEDTESVILYGNAGKAIRARTSNQRKLVELAKTNDLLFATGPAGSGKTYTAIALAVRALRNREVKRIVLSRPAVEAGENLGFLPGDMKEKVDPYLQPLYDALSDMIPPKKLEEYLESEIIQIAPLAYMRGRTLNDSF
;
A
#
# COMPACT_ATOMS: atom_id res chain seq x y z
N ILE A 1 4.04 -8.55 -25.29
CA ILE A 1 4.11 -7.20 -24.68
C ILE A 1 3.29 -6.15 -25.44
N GLY A 2 2.63 -6.57 -26.54
CA GLY A 2 1.65 -5.75 -27.25
C GLY A 2 2.20 -4.45 -27.80
N ASN A 3 1.56 -3.31 -27.48
CA ASN A 3 1.91 -2.00 -28.02
C ASN A 3 3.05 -1.27 -27.27
N ILE A 4 3.87 -1.97 -26.49
CA ILE A 4 5.00 -1.39 -25.77
C ILE A 4 6.25 -1.46 -26.61
N ASP A 5 7.03 -0.35 -26.69
CA ASP A 5 8.32 -0.38 -27.35
C ASP A 5 9.24 -1.42 -26.67
N PRO A 6 9.77 -2.40 -27.39
CA PRO A 6 10.68 -3.40 -26.85
C PRO A 6 11.88 -2.80 -26.10
N ILE A 7 12.40 -1.65 -26.55
CA ILE A 7 13.52 -0.97 -25.89
C ILE A 7 13.10 -0.46 -24.50
N ASP A 8 11.89 0.04 -24.37
CA ASP A 8 11.37 0.54 -23.10
C ASP A 8 11.15 -0.58 -22.10
N PHE A 9 10.69 -1.74 -22.55
CA PHE A 9 10.42 -2.89 -21.68
C PHE A 9 11.69 -3.70 -21.38
N TYR A 10 12.46 -4.08 -22.43
CA TYR A 10 13.67 -4.90 -22.27
C TYR A 10 14.89 -4.11 -21.82
N GLY A 11 14.89 -2.79 -22.04
CA GLY A 11 16.02 -1.91 -21.78
C GLY A 11 17.08 -1.92 -22.87
N VAL A 12 17.93 -0.90 -22.87
CA VAL A 12 19.07 -0.81 -23.78
C VAL A 12 19.95 -2.06 -23.59
N ASN A 13 20.32 -2.71 -24.70
CA ASN A 13 21.06 -3.98 -24.72
C ASN A 13 20.41 -5.09 -23.88
N ASN A 14 19.09 -5.10 -23.80
CA ASN A 14 18.32 -6.05 -22.99
C ASN A 14 18.68 -6.05 -21.49
N SER A 15 19.15 -4.94 -20.96
CA SER A 15 19.63 -4.84 -19.56
C SER A 15 18.56 -5.20 -18.54
N LYS A 16 17.32 -4.76 -18.75
CA LYS A 16 16.19 -5.09 -17.86
C LYS A 16 15.75 -6.54 -18.02
N PHE A 17 15.76 -7.04 -19.26
CA PHE A 17 15.43 -8.43 -19.55
C PHE A 17 16.45 -9.43 -19.01
N ASN A 18 17.74 -9.10 -19.07
CA ASN A 18 18.79 -9.91 -18.47
C ASN A 18 18.66 -9.96 -16.93
N LEU A 19 18.34 -8.81 -16.32
CA LEU A 19 18.07 -8.74 -14.90
C LEU A 19 16.86 -9.61 -14.51
N LEU A 20 15.79 -9.62 -15.31
CA LEU A 20 14.65 -10.51 -15.09
C LEU A 20 15.08 -11.99 -15.09
N LYS A 21 15.96 -12.41 -16.01
CA LYS A 21 16.48 -13.78 -16.03
C LYS A 21 17.31 -14.13 -14.80
N GLU A 22 18.08 -13.17 -14.25
CA GLU A 22 18.87 -13.38 -13.03
C GLU A 22 17.99 -13.70 -11.81
N TYR A 23 16.80 -13.11 -11.74
CA TYR A 23 15.85 -13.39 -10.64
C TYR A 23 15.11 -14.72 -10.79
N PHE A 24 15.06 -15.28 -12.02
CA PHE A 24 14.39 -16.55 -12.31
C PHE A 24 15.34 -17.55 -12.98
N PRO A 25 16.42 -17.97 -12.29
CA PRO A 25 17.47 -18.81 -12.88
C PRO A 25 17.00 -20.21 -13.28
N LYS A 26 15.90 -20.68 -12.72
CA LYS A 26 15.30 -22.00 -13.05
C LYS A 26 14.46 -21.97 -14.32
N LEU A 27 14.12 -20.78 -14.82
CA LEU A 27 13.31 -20.61 -16.02
C LEU A 27 14.17 -20.27 -17.22
N LYS A 28 13.89 -20.91 -18.36
CA LYS A 28 14.45 -20.51 -19.65
C LYS A 28 13.52 -19.47 -20.28
N ILE A 29 13.93 -18.20 -20.24
CA ILE A 29 13.16 -17.07 -20.72
C ILE A 29 13.80 -16.56 -22.01
N THR A 30 13.01 -16.46 -23.09
CA THR A 30 13.46 -15.98 -24.41
C THR A 30 12.47 -14.93 -24.90
N ALA A 31 12.98 -13.80 -25.38
CA ALA A 31 12.18 -12.76 -26.03
C ALA A 31 12.38 -12.82 -27.56
N ARG A 32 11.28 -12.73 -28.30
CA ARG A 32 11.28 -12.62 -29.78
C ARG A 32 10.23 -11.58 -30.18
N GLY A 33 10.68 -10.36 -30.52
CA GLY A 33 9.77 -9.25 -30.79
C GLY A 33 8.91 -8.94 -29.57
N ASP A 34 7.61 -9.01 -29.72
CA ASP A 34 6.60 -8.73 -28.67
C ASP A 34 6.28 -9.97 -27.83
N GLU A 35 6.83 -11.12 -28.12
CA GLU A 35 6.55 -12.36 -27.41
C GLU A 35 7.65 -12.71 -26.41
N ILE A 36 7.25 -13.15 -25.23
CA ILE A 36 8.13 -13.73 -24.22
C ILE A 36 7.75 -15.21 -24.09
N ILE A 37 8.69 -16.07 -24.43
CA ILE A 37 8.54 -17.53 -24.33
C ILE A 37 9.23 -17.97 -23.04
N ILE A 38 8.48 -18.70 -22.18
CA ILE A 38 8.93 -19.17 -20.88
C ILE A 38 8.84 -20.68 -20.84
N GLN A 39 9.91 -21.35 -20.39
CA GLN A 39 9.97 -22.80 -20.22
C GLN A 39 10.53 -23.11 -18.82
N GLY A 40 9.88 -24.01 -18.09
CA GLY A 40 10.28 -24.43 -16.74
C GLY A 40 9.14 -25.11 -15.98
N GLU A 41 9.22 -25.17 -14.67
CA GLU A 41 8.16 -25.72 -13.82
C GLU A 41 6.95 -24.77 -13.78
N ILE A 42 5.74 -25.35 -13.73
CA ILE A 42 4.47 -24.61 -13.81
C ILE A 42 4.41 -23.53 -12.73
N ASN A 43 4.75 -23.85 -11.49
CA ASN A 43 4.70 -22.88 -10.38
C ASN A 43 5.62 -21.67 -10.61
N ASP A 44 6.84 -21.91 -11.10
CA ASP A 44 7.81 -20.84 -11.39
C ASP A 44 7.35 -19.99 -12.59
N ILE A 45 6.70 -20.60 -13.59
CA ILE A 45 6.10 -19.90 -14.74
C ILE A 45 4.95 -18.99 -14.28
N GLU A 46 4.06 -19.45 -13.40
CA GLU A 46 2.94 -18.66 -12.88
C GLU A 46 3.44 -17.45 -12.08
N ILE A 47 4.46 -17.63 -11.24
CA ILE A 47 5.09 -16.54 -10.52
C ILE A 47 5.65 -15.50 -11.48
N LEU A 48 6.43 -15.92 -12.47
CA LEU A 48 7.00 -15.01 -13.46
C LEU A 48 5.91 -14.30 -14.28
N ASN A 49 4.87 -15.02 -14.70
CA ASN A 49 3.76 -14.44 -15.45
C ASN A 49 3.07 -13.32 -14.67
N THR A 50 2.81 -13.55 -13.38
CA THR A 50 2.26 -12.53 -12.47
C THR A 50 3.15 -11.29 -12.39
N LYS A 51 4.48 -11.48 -12.33
CA LYS A 51 5.44 -10.37 -12.31
C LYS A 51 5.46 -9.60 -13.64
N ILE A 52 5.39 -10.31 -14.77
CA ILE A 52 5.33 -9.67 -16.11
C ILE A 52 4.07 -8.83 -16.24
N ILE A 53 2.91 -9.33 -15.81
CA ILE A 53 1.64 -8.57 -15.81
C ILE A 53 1.80 -7.29 -14.98
N ALA A 54 2.35 -7.38 -13.77
CA ALA A 54 2.57 -6.22 -12.91
C ALA A 54 3.55 -5.19 -13.53
N LEU A 55 4.57 -5.65 -14.26
CA LEU A 55 5.48 -4.78 -15.01
C LEU A 55 4.78 -4.06 -16.16
N LEU A 56 3.91 -4.76 -16.90
CA LEU A 56 3.12 -4.19 -17.98
C LEU A 56 2.12 -3.16 -17.46
N GLU A 57 1.40 -3.45 -16.38
CA GLU A 57 0.49 -2.50 -15.72
C GLU A 57 1.22 -1.25 -15.22
N HIS A 58 2.41 -1.42 -14.64
CA HIS A 58 3.24 -0.30 -14.22
C HIS A 58 3.63 0.58 -15.42
N TYR A 59 4.07 -0.04 -16.52
CA TYR A 59 4.42 0.68 -17.74
C TYR A 59 3.21 1.42 -18.33
N HIS A 60 2.05 0.77 -18.43
CA HIS A 60 0.82 1.42 -18.94
C HIS A 60 0.38 2.61 -18.09
N ARG A 61 0.62 2.56 -16.78
CA ARG A 61 0.23 3.65 -15.86
C ARG A 61 1.19 4.84 -15.89
N TYR A 62 2.48 4.57 -15.99
CA TYR A 62 3.52 5.60 -15.82
C TYR A 62 4.33 5.88 -17.09
N ASN A 63 4.07 5.12 -18.15
CA ASN A 63 4.80 5.14 -19.44
C ASN A 63 6.33 5.08 -19.27
N MET A 64 6.79 4.46 -18.19
CA MET A 64 8.21 4.32 -17.85
C MET A 64 8.43 3.08 -16.99
N LEU A 65 9.48 2.33 -17.30
CA LEU A 65 9.95 1.19 -16.51
C LEU A 65 11.45 1.34 -16.24
N THR A 66 11.81 1.80 -15.03
CA THR A 66 13.21 1.89 -14.61
C THR A 66 13.70 0.56 -14.05
N VAL A 67 15.04 0.38 -13.99
CA VAL A 67 15.65 -0.79 -13.32
C VAL A 67 15.24 -0.87 -11.84
N ALA A 68 15.10 0.27 -11.16
CA ALA A 68 14.63 0.33 -9.78
C ALA A 68 13.19 -0.16 -9.64
N ASN A 69 12.29 0.25 -10.55
CA ASN A 69 10.90 -0.21 -10.59
C ASN A 69 10.82 -1.71 -10.88
N LEU A 70 11.61 -2.20 -11.82
CA LEU A 70 11.67 -3.62 -12.15
C LEU A 70 12.13 -4.45 -10.95
N LYS A 71 13.23 -4.08 -10.28
CA LYS A 71 13.70 -4.75 -9.07
C LYS A 71 12.62 -4.76 -7.98
N ARG A 72 11.99 -3.63 -7.74
CA ARG A 72 10.92 -3.51 -6.75
C ARG A 72 9.76 -4.46 -7.07
N ILE A 73 9.25 -4.46 -8.29
CA ILE A 73 8.11 -5.30 -8.70
C ILE A 73 8.46 -6.78 -8.66
N ILE A 74 9.68 -7.17 -9.00
CA ILE A 74 10.11 -8.57 -8.93
C ILE A 74 10.25 -9.03 -7.48
N LEU A 75 10.87 -8.21 -6.62
CA LEU A 75 11.15 -8.57 -5.23
C LEU A 75 9.93 -8.41 -4.31
N GLU A 76 9.04 -7.48 -4.62
CA GLU A 76 7.77 -7.37 -3.91
C GLU A 76 6.84 -8.50 -4.39
N ASP A 77 6.22 -9.23 -3.45
CA ASP A 77 5.16 -10.18 -3.75
C ASP A 77 3.89 -9.44 -4.20
N HIS A 78 3.95 -8.85 -5.38
CA HIS A 78 2.77 -8.33 -6.06
C HIS A 78 1.97 -9.52 -6.60
N VAL A 79 1.07 -10.02 -5.81
CA VAL A 79 -0.08 -10.72 -6.37
C VAL A 79 -0.91 -9.61 -7.03
N VAL A 80 -0.97 -9.60 -8.36
CA VAL A 80 -1.99 -8.83 -9.09
C VAL A 80 -3.32 -9.28 -8.50
N ALA A 81 -3.97 -8.40 -7.76
CA ALA A 81 -5.27 -8.73 -7.21
C ALA A 81 -6.19 -8.93 -8.40
N ASP A 82 -6.63 -10.17 -8.62
CA ASP A 82 -7.69 -10.48 -9.55
C ASP A 82 -8.84 -9.50 -9.26
N PRO A 83 -9.37 -8.77 -10.25
CA PRO A 83 -10.52 -7.90 -10.04
C PRO A 83 -11.71 -8.63 -9.39
N GLU A 84 -11.79 -9.96 -9.54
CA GLU A 84 -12.81 -10.83 -8.95
C GLU A 84 -12.42 -11.38 -7.57
N ASP A 85 -11.18 -11.18 -7.10
CA ASP A 85 -10.74 -11.63 -5.77
C ASP A 85 -11.42 -10.79 -4.67
N THR A 86 -12.58 -11.26 -4.22
CA THR A 86 -13.35 -10.66 -3.12
C THR A 86 -12.66 -10.84 -1.77
N GLU A 87 -11.79 -11.84 -1.60
CA GLU A 87 -11.07 -12.11 -0.34
C GLU A 87 -10.00 -11.05 -0.04
N SER A 88 -9.47 -10.40 -1.07
CA SER A 88 -8.51 -9.31 -0.90
C SER A 88 -9.15 -7.99 -0.44
N VAL A 89 -10.48 -7.86 -0.51
CA VAL A 89 -11.19 -6.63 -0.15
C VAL A 89 -11.19 -6.45 1.36
N ILE A 90 -10.62 -5.34 1.84
CA ILE A 90 -10.65 -4.97 3.26
C ILE A 90 -11.97 -4.30 3.58
N LEU A 91 -12.36 -3.33 2.74
CA LEU A 91 -13.65 -2.62 2.83
C LEU A 91 -13.99 -1.93 1.50
N TYR A 92 -15.23 -1.50 1.37
CA TYR A 92 -15.64 -0.60 0.29
C TYR A 92 -15.61 0.85 0.79
N GLY A 93 -14.77 1.67 0.16
CA GLY A 93 -14.58 3.07 0.49
C GLY A 93 -15.62 4.01 -0.12
N ASN A 94 -15.22 5.26 -0.28
CA ASN A 94 -16.07 6.29 -0.88
C ASN A 94 -16.47 5.91 -2.32
N ALA A 95 -17.70 6.23 -2.71
CA ALA A 95 -18.28 5.88 -4.03
C ALA A 95 -18.21 4.38 -4.39
N GLY A 96 -18.17 3.47 -3.40
CA GLY A 96 -18.12 2.03 -3.63
C GLY A 96 -16.77 1.49 -4.10
N LYS A 97 -15.70 2.28 -4.06
CA LYS A 97 -14.35 1.87 -4.42
C LYS A 97 -13.86 0.77 -3.48
N ALA A 98 -13.55 -0.41 -4.02
CA ALA A 98 -13.00 -1.49 -3.25
C ALA A 98 -11.55 -1.17 -2.79
N ILE A 99 -11.32 -1.18 -1.48
CA ILE A 99 -10.01 -1.04 -0.86
C ILE A 99 -9.50 -2.42 -0.52
N ARG A 100 -8.38 -2.79 -1.14
CA ARG A 100 -7.86 -4.16 -1.16
C ARG A 100 -6.47 -4.26 -0.58
N ALA A 101 -6.17 -5.41 0.01
CA ALA A 101 -4.82 -5.84 0.32
C ALA A 101 -4.11 -6.27 -0.99
N ARG A 102 -3.25 -5.42 -1.53
CA ARG A 102 -2.62 -5.60 -2.86
C ARG A 102 -1.39 -6.49 -2.84
N THR A 103 -0.72 -6.62 -1.69
CA THR A 103 0.51 -7.41 -1.55
C THR A 103 0.30 -8.56 -0.57
N SER A 104 1.12 -9.61 -0.65
CA SER A 104 1.09 -10.74 0.29
C SER A 104 1.27 -10.27 1.74
N ASN A 105 2.18 -9.30 1.98
CA ASN A 105 2.39 -8.74 3.31
C ASN A 105 1.19 -7.93 3.83
N GLN A 106 0.49 -7.20 2.95
CA GLN A 106 -0.77 -6.54 3.33
C GLN A 106 -1.87 -7.56 3.65
N ARG A 107 -1.99 -8.64 2.89
CA ARG A 107 -2.93 -9.75 3.18
C ARG A 107 -2.59 -10.41 4.52
N LYS A 108 -1.31 -10.68 4.76
CA LYS A 108 -0.85 -11.21 6.04
C LYS A 108 -1.19 -10.27 7.20
N LEU A 109 -1.04 -8.96 7.04
CA LEU A 109 -1.44 -7.97 8.04
C LEU A 109 -2.94 -8.02 8.31
N VAL A 110 -3.76 -8.10 7.26
CA VAL A 110 -5.22 -8.22 7.35
C VAL A 110 -5.64 -9.50 8.08
N GLU A 111 -4.96 -10.62 7.81
CA GLU A 111 -5.23 -11.89 8.47
C GLU A 111 -4.83 -11.87 9.95
N LEU A 112 -3.64 -11.38 10.26
CA LEU A 112 -3.15 -11.27 11.62
C LEU A 112 -4.01 -10.33 12.49
N ALA A 113 -4.61 -9.30 11.88
CA ALA A 113 -5.51 -8.38 12.59
C ALA A 113 -6.81 -9.01 13.07
N LYS A 114 -7.17 -10.20 12.59
CA LYS A 114 -8.36 -10.93 13.06
C LYS A 114 -8.12 -11.62 14.40
N THR A 115 -6.88 -11.93 14.75
CA THR A 115 -6.52 -12.82 15.87
C THR A 115 -5.54 -12.20 16.86
N ASN A 116 -5.04 -10.99 16.60
CA ASN A 116 -4.05 -10.34 17.46
C ASN A 116 -4.49 -8.92 17.83
N ASP A 117 -4.36 -8.59 19.11
CA ASP A 117 -4.70 -7.26 19.66
C ASP A 117 -3.61 -6.22 19.38
N LEU A 118 -2.38 -6.66 19.14
CA LEU A 118 -1.24 -5.79 18.85
C LEU A 118 -0.46 -6.27 17.65
N LEU A 119 -0.24 -5.37 16.67
CA LEU A 119 0.49 -5.66 15.44
C LEU A 119 1.55 -4.61 15.15
N PHE A 120 2.71 -5.06 14.71
CA PHE A 120 3.78 -4.22 14.20
C PHE A 120 3.94 -4.42 12.69
N ALA A 121 3.71 -3.36 11.91
CA ALA A 121 3.92 -3.36 10.47
C ALA A 121 5.18 -2.57 10.12
N THR A 122 6.23 -3.26 9.66
CA THR A 122 7.50 -2.66 9.23
C THR A 122 7.68 -2.76 7.72
N GLY A 123 8.43 -1.85 7.14
CA GLY A 123 8.71 -1.85 5.70
C GLY A 123 9.04 -0.45 5.15
N PRO A 124 9.46 -0.37 3.88
CA PRO A 124 9.86 0.89 3.25
C PRO A 124 8.69 1.88 3.12
N ALA A 125 9.03 3.14 2.89
CA ALA A 125 8.02 4.17 2.57
C ALA A 125 7.23 3.77 1.32
N GLY A 126 5.94 4.15 1.26
CA GLY A 126 5.07 3.84 0.12
C GLY A 126 4.53 2.40 0.07
N SER A 127 4.92 1.49 0.98
CA SER A 127 4.41 0.10 1.01
C SER A 127 2.95 -0.05 1.49
N GLY A 128 2.26 1.05 1.82
CA GLY A 128 0.86 1.06 2.21
C GLY A 128 0.56 0.67 3.65
N LYS A 129 1.56 0.64 4.55
CA LYS A 129 1.38 0.26 5.97
C LYS A 129 0.27 1.06 6.66
N THR A 130 0.41 2.38 6.65
CA THR A 130 -0.55 3.31 7.26
C THR A 130 -1.93 3.18 6.62
N TYR A 131 -1.99 3.14 5.30
CA TYR A 131 -3.23 3.02 4.55
C TYR A 131 -3.98 1.73 4.88
N THR A 132 -3.27 0.59 4.94
CA THR A 132 -3.86 -0.71 5.31
C THR A 132 -4.33 -0.73 6.76
N ALA A 133 -3.56 -0.15 7.69
CA ALA A 133 -3.95 -0.04 9.09
C ALA A 133 -5.23 0.81 9.27
N ILE A 134 -5.34 1.95 8.59
CA ILE A 134 -6.55 2.80 8.61
C ILE A 134 -7.73 2.04 7.99
N ALA A 135 -7.52 1.29 6.90
CA ALA A 135 -8.58 0.48 6.32
C ALA A 135 -9.11 -0.59 7.30
N LEU A 136 -8.23 -1.23 8.05
CA LEU A 136 -8.61 -2.18 9.11
C LEU A 136 -9.40 -1.47 10.22
N ALA A 137 -8.95 -0.31 10.67
CA ALA A 137 -9.62 0.49 11.69
C ALA A 137 -11.04 0.91 11.26
N VAL A 138 -11.17 1.43 10.02
CA VAL A 138 -12.49 1.82 9.46
C VAL A 138 -13.41 0.61 9.31
N ARG A 139 -12.88 -0.56 8.93
CA ARG A 139 -13.66 -1.80 8.88
C ARG A 139 -14.15 -2.19 10.26
N ALA A 140 -13.29 -2.19 11.27
CA ALA A 140 -13.65 -2.52 12.66
C ALA A 140 -14.74 -1.56 13.21
N LEU A 141 -14.61 -0.25 12.95
CA LEU A 141 -15.61 0.73 13.31
C LEU A 141 -16.98 0.47 12.63
N ARG A 142 -16.98 0.20 11.33
CA ARG A 142 -18.20 -0.13 10.56
C ARG A 142 -18.88 -1.41 11.05
N ASN A 143 -18.09 -2.40 11.39
CA ASN A 143 -18.57 -3.68 11.95
C ASN A 143 -19.00 -3.57 13.41
N ARG A 144 -18.80 -2.39 14.06
CA ARG A 144 -19.06 -2.16 15.48
C ARG A 144 -18.22 -3.05 16.42
N GLU A 145 -17.05 -3.47 15.95
CA GLU A 145 -16.05 -4.19 16.74
C GLU A 145 -15.38 -3.22 17.75
N VAL A 146 -15.29 -1.94 17.35
CA VAL A 146 -14.81 -0.84 18.20
C VAL A 146 -15.77 0.34 18.13
N LYS A 147 -15.71 1.22 19.13
CA LYS A 147 -16.55 2.43 19.21
C LYS A 147 -15.89 3.66 18.62
N ARG A 148 -14.55 3.65 18.54
CA ARG A 148 -13.77 4.78 18.03
C ARG A 148 -12.47 4.33 17.37
N ILE A 149 -11.90 5.24 16.60
CA ILE A 149 -10.57 5.10 16.00
C ILE A 149 -9.68 6.21 16.56
N VAL A 150 -8.48 5.86 17.02
CA VAL A 150 -7.48 6.83 17.46
C VAL A 150 -6.24 6.70 16.62
N LEU A 151 -5.98 7.70 15.79
CA LEU A 151 -4.81 7.77 14.93
C LEU A 151 -3.76 8.69 15.56
N SER A 152 -2.55 8.19 15.68
CA SER A 152 -1.47 8.95 16.27
C SER A 152 -0.19 8.83 15.44
N ARG A 153 0.52 9.93 15.34
CA ARG A 153 1.82 10.00 14.67
C ARG A 153 2.75 10.94 15.44
N PRO A 154 4.08 10.68 15.47
CA PRO A 154 5.04 11.68 15.92
C PRO A 154 4.85 12.99 15.15
N ALA A 155 4.84 14.10 15.86
CA ALA A 155 4.66 15.44 15.27
C ALA A 155 5.88 15.94 14.50
N VAL A 156 7.04 15.28 14.65
CA VAL A 156 8.28 15.60 13.96
C VAL A 156 8.98 14.31 13.54
N GLU A 157 9.63 14.34 12.40
CA GLU A 157 10.57 13.28 12.03
C GLU A 157 11.87 13.40 12.82
N ALA A 158 12.62 12.28 12.94
CA ALA A 158 13.86 12.27 13.68
C ALA A 158 14.88 13.25 13.06
N GLY A 159 15.27 14.28 13.82
CA GLY A 159 16.21 15.31 13.37
C GLY A 159 15.57 16.64 12.95
N GLU A 160 14.25 16.73 12.86
CA GLU A 160 13.56 17.99 12.57
C GLU A 160 13.15 18.73 13.86
N ASN A 161 13.25 20.07 13.84
CA ASN A 161 12.80 20.94 14.92
C ASN A 161 11.55 21.70 14.49
N LEU A 162 10.45 21.52 15.21
CA LEU A 162 9.18 22.28 15.03
C LEU A 162 9.36 23.80 15.05
N GLY A 163 10.44 24.29 15.64
CA GLY A 163 10.75 25.71 15.73
C GLY A 163 10.98 26.43 14.38
N PHE A 164 11.26 25.70 13.30
CA PHE A 164 11.48 26.28 11.97
C PHE A 164 10.20 26.50 11.17
N LEU A 165 9.07 25.93 11.56
CA LEU A 165 7.81 26.14 10.86
C LEU A 165 7.08 27.38 11.41
N PRO A 166 6.54 28.26 10.56
CA PRO A 166 5.72 29.40 10.99
C PRO A 166 4.35 28.90 11.50
N GLY A 167 3.69 29.66 12.37
CA GLY A 167 2.39 29.36 12.90
C GLY A 167 2.38 28.84 14.34
N ASP A 168 1.18 28.57 14.86
CA ASP A 168 0.99 27.96 16.18
C ASP A 168 1.33 26.46 16.19
N MET A 169 1.28 25.80 17.36
CA MET A 169 1.63 24.38 17.50
C MET A 169 0.72 23.47 16.67
N LYS A 170 -0.54 23.83 16.49
CA LYS A 170 -1.50 23.04 15.72
C LYS A 170 -1.20 23.15 14.23
N GLU A 171 -1.01 24.35 13.73
CA GLU A 171 -0.63 24.62 12.33
C GLU A 171 0.68 23.94 11.92
N LYS A 172 1.64 23.86 12.85
CA LYS A 172 2.93 23.20 12.60
C LYS A 172 2.83 21.67 12.52
N VAL A 173 1.84 21.08 13.20
CA VAL A 173 1.67 19.62 13.26
C VAL A 173 0.75 19.09 12.15
N ASP A 174 -0.21 19.90 11.69
CA ASP A 174 -1.20 19.51 10.68
C ASP A 174 -0.59 18.86 9.40
N PRO A 175 0.51 19.36 8.82
CA PRO A 175 1.12 18.73 7.64
C PRO A 175 1.54 17.28 7.87
N TYR A 176 1.98 16.94 9.08
CA TYR A 176 2.38 15.56 9.42
C TYR A 176 1.19 14.63 9.60
N LEU A 177 0.00 15.18 9.88
CA LEU A 177 -1.23 14.41 10.04
C LEU A 177 -2.02 14.28 8.72
N GLN A 178 -1.72 15.11 7.71
CA GLN A 178 -2.42 15.10 6.42
C GLN A 178 -2.55 13.72 5.78
N PRO A 179 -1.53 12.84 5.75
CA PRO A 179 -1.66 11.51 5.18
C PRO A 179 -2.70 10.62 5.87
N LEU A 180 -3.04 10.91 7.13
CA LEU A 180 -4.09 10.19 7.86
C LEU A 180 -5.48 10.66 7.40
N TYR A 181 -5.64 11.97 7.22
CA TYR A 181 -6.88 12.55 6.67
C TYR A 181 -7.14 12.09 5.24
N ASP A 182 -6.10 12.06 4.40
CA ASP A 182 -6.20 11.60 3.01
C ASP A 182 -6.67 10.14 2.93
N ALA A 183 -6.09 9.27 3.75
CA ALA A 183 -6.51 7.87 3.80
C ALA A 183 -7.95 7.70 4.28
N LEU A 184 -8.37 8.45 5.30
CA LEU A 184 -9.75 8.41 5.80
C LEU A 184 -10.75 8.91 4.74
N SER A 185 -10.40 9.96 3.98
CA SER A 185 -11.22 10.54 2.92
C SER A 185 -11.47 9.58 1.75
N ASP A 186 -10.53 8.68 1.46
CA ASP A 186 -10.72 7.59 0.50
C ASP A 186 -11.75 6.55 0.98
N MET A 187 -11.89 6.39 2.29
CA MET A 187 -12.63 5.30 2.92
C MET A 187 -14.01 5.72 3.43
N ILE A 188 -14.16 6.96 3.87
CA ILE A 188 -15.37 7.49 4.51
C ILE A 188 -15.90 8.68 3.70
N PRO A 189 -17.20 8.73 3.40
CA PRO A 189 -17.81 9.89 2.73
C PRO A 189 -17.54 11.20 3.51
N PRO A 190 -17.28 12.33 2.82
CA PRO A 190 -16.84 13.58 3.46
C PRO A 190 -17.72 14.04 4.62
N LYS A 191 -19.03 14.10 4.43
CA LYS A 191 -19.99 14.49 5.49
C LYS A 191 -19.92 13.57 6.71
N LYS A 192 -19.75 12.28 6.49
CA LYS A 192 -19.67 11.29 7.57
C LYS A 192 -18.32 11.37 8.30
N LEU A 193 -17.24 11.67 7.58
CA LEU A 193 -15.92 11.88 8.17
C LEU A 193 -15.92 13.12 9.07
N GLU A 194 -16.52 14.23 8.62
CA GLU A 194 -16.70 15.44 9.41
C GLU A 194 -17.47 15.15 10.71
N GLU A 195 -18.64 14.49 10.61
CA GLU A 195 -19.42 14.05 11.79
C GLU A 195 -18.61 13.19 12.74
N TYR A 196 -17.80 12.27 12.25
CA TYR A 196 -16.98 11.39 13.08
C TYR A 196 -15.81 12.12 13.76
N LEU A 197 -15.26 13.15 13.14
CA LEU A 197 -14.22 14.00 13.71
C LEU A 197 -14.82 14.94 14.77
N GLU A 198 -15.96 15.56 14.51
CA GLU A 198 -16.65 16.45 15.47
C GLU A 198 -17.15 15.69 16.71
N SER A 199 -17.66 14.47 16.53
CA SER A 199 -18.15 13.63 17.64
C SER A 199 -17.04 12.82 18.33
N GLU A 200 -15.78 13.04 17.96
CA GLU A 200 -14.60 12.32 18.49
C GLU A 200 -14.68 10.78 18.35
N ILE A 201 -15.50 10.29 17.41
CA ILE A 201 -15.50 8.87 17.02
C ILE A 201 -14.19 8.54 16.29
N ILE A 202 -13.67 9.49 15.51
CA ILE A 202 -12.32 9.43 14.92
C ILE A 202 -11.51 10.57 15.52
N GLN A 203 -10.42 10.22 16.20
CA GLN A 203 -9.47 11.18 16.76
C GLN A 203 -8.14 11.09 16.08
N ILE A 204 -7.58 12.23 15.70
CA ILE A 204 -6.24 12.31 15.12
C ILE A 204 -5.43 13.26 16.00
N ALA A 205 -4.32 12.77 16.57
CA ALA A 205 -3.52 13.57 17.50
C ALA A 205 -2.04 13.20 17.42
N PRO A 206 -1.15 14.16 17.69
CA PRO A 206 0.27 13.88 17.85
C PRO A 206 0.52 12.87 18.97
N LEU A 207 1.55 12.04 18.81
CA LEU A 207 1.88 11.00 19.78
C LEU A 207 2.13 11.57 21.20
N ALA A 208 2.69 12.78 21.30
CA ALA A 208 2.92 13.46 22.56
C ALA A 208 1.62 13.66 23.38
N TYR A 209 0.45 13.78 22.72
CA TYR A 209 -0.84 14.00 23.37
C TYR A 209 -1.52 12.69 23.78
N MET A 210 -0.91 11.55 23.50
CA MET A 210 -1.41 10.24 23.95
C MET A 210 -1.01 9.89 25.37
N ARG A 211 -0.05 10.63 25.95
CA ARG A 211 0.45 10.35 27.30
C ARG A 211 -0.66 10.47 28.36
N GLY A 212 -0.80 9.42 29.18
CA GLY A 212 -1.79 9.38 30.25
C GLY A 212 -3.24 9.15 29.81
N ARG A 213 -3.48 8.88 28.52
CA ARG A 213 -4.83 8.58 28.02
C ARG A 213 -5.16 7.09 28.14
N THR A 214 -6.41 6.81 28.46
CA THR A 214 -7.00 5.47 28.40
C THR A 214 -7.88 5.39 27.16
N LEU A 215 -7.59 4.43 26.28
CA LEU A 215 -8.24 4.28 24.98
C LEU A 215 -9.12 3.02 24.97
N ASN A 216 -10.28 3.10 25.65
CA ASN A 216 -11.23 2.00 25.73
C ASN A 216 -12.03 1.86 24.43
N ASP A 217 -12.34 0.61 24.06
CA ASP A 217 -13.14 0.28 22.86
C ASP A 217 -12.66 0.98 21.58
N SER A 218 -11.35 1.12 21.44
CA SER A 218 -10.71 1.86 20.34
C SER A 218 -9.83 0.95 19.49
N PHE A 219 -9.76 1.27 18.19
CA PHE A 219 -8.74 0.73 17.31
C PHE A 219 -7.58 1.69 17.25
#